data_d0015b1b8675410a725b572076df3504
#
_entry.id   d0015b1b8675410a725b572076df3504
#
_cell.length_a   1.000
_cell.length_b   1.000
_cell.length_c   1.000
_cell.angle_alpha   90.00
_cell.angle_beta   90.00
_cell.angle_gamma   90.00
#
_symmetry.space_group_name_H-M   'P 1'
#
loop_
_entity.id
_entity.type
_entity.pdbx_description
1 polymer ?
#
loop_
_entity_poly.entity_id
_entity_poly.type
_entity_poly.pdbx_seq_one_letter_code
_entity_poly.pdbx_strand_id
1 'polypeptide(L)'
;MRFEKWEEEAFNYLTKLYDNFFEELSSKCMECFRIDSKELFSENVKELTSEQEKKIYDFWKKYTTDFDIAYHKYYIDRSGIFDEKFIPDDLFVGYIDGYLNNRAIEPGMADKNYFDLYLKGFNLPKTYIHLINGIFE
;
A
#
# COMPACT_ATOMS: atom_id res chain seq x y z
N MET A 1 29.10 9.13 -16.96
CA MET A 1 29.82 9.06 -15.68
C MET A 1 30.23 7.59 -15.52
N ARG A 2 31.52 7.30 -15.35
CA ARG A 2 32.00 5.92 -15.21
C ARG A 2 32.26 5.72 -13.72
N PHE A 3 31.47 4.88 -13.08
CA PHE A 3 31.67 4.54 -11.68
C PHE A 3 32.97 3.77 -11.54
N GLU A 4 33.72 4.02 -10.46
CA GLU A 4 34.82 3.14 -10.08
C GLU A 4 34.25 1.79 -9.61
N LYS A 5 35.03 0.73 -9.73
CA LYS A 5 34.59 -0.65 -9.46
C LYS A 5 33.97 -0.81 -8.06
N TRP A 6 34.55 -0.14 -7.04
CA TRP A 6 34.04 -0.19 -5.67
C TRP A 6 32.68 0.54 -5.51
N GLU A 7 32.44 1.60 -6.28
CA GLU A 7 31.12 2.32 -6.26
C GLU A 7 30.04 1.44 -6.85
N GLU A 8 30.35 0.70 -7.92
CA GLU A 8 29.41 -0.25 -8.52
C GLU A 8 29.11 -1.42 -7.57
N GLU A 9 30.12 -1.97 -6.91
CA GLU A 9 29.96 -3.03 -5.91
C GLU A 9 29.13 -2.55 -4.71
N ALA A 10 29.40 -1.34 -4.21
CA ALA A 10 28.65 -0.75 -3.10
C ALA A 10 27.18 -0.48 -3.49
N PHE A 11 26.94 0.04 -4.70
CA PHE A 11 25.59 0.28 -5.22
C PHE A 11 24.79 -1.04 -5.33
N ASN A 12 25.41 -2.08 -5.91
CA ASN A 12 24.77 -3.38 -6.04
C ASN A 12 24.46 -4.02 -4.67
N TYR A 13 25.35 -3.87 -3.71
CA TYR A 13 25.14 -4.34 -2.35
C TYR A 13 23.97 -3.64 -1.67
N LEU A 14 23.94 -2.30 -1.75
CA LEU A 14 22.85 -1.50 -1.17
C LEU A 14 21.50 -1.78 -1.83
N THR A 15 21.47 -1.95 -3.15
CA THR A 15 20.26 -2.33 -3.88
C THR A 15 19.73 -3.67 -3.39
N LYS A 16 20.59 -4.65 -3.26
CA LYS A 16 20.19 -5.97 -2.76
C LYS A 16 19.69 -5.95 -1.32
N LEU A 17 20.29 -5.13 -0.46
CA LEU A 17 19.79 -4.94 0.91
C LEU A 17 18.42 -4.29 0.93
N TYR A 18 18.20 -3.28 0.08
CA TYR A 18 16.93 -2.60 -0.05
C TYR A 18 15.84 -3.55 -0.56
N ASP A 19 16.13 -4.33 -1.59
CA ASP A 19 15.18 -5.30 -2.16
C ASP A 19 14.77 -6.34 -1.11
N ASN A 20 15.72 -6.91 -0.38
CA ASN A 20 15.45 -7.86 0.69
C ASN A 20 14.59 -7.25 1.81
N PHE A 21 14.89 -6.03 2.22
CA PHE A 21 14.12 -5.30 3.22
C PHE A 21 12.70 -5.01 2.74
N PHE A 22 12.56 -4.60 1.48
CA PHE A 22 11.26 -4.32 0.87
C PHE A 22 10.38 -5.57 0.83
N GLU A 23 10.91 -6.71 0.42
CA GLU A 23 10.20 -7.99 0.38
C GLU A 23 9.74 -8.43 1.78
N GLU A 24 10.62 -8.35 2.79
CA GLU A 24 10.26 -8.71 4.16
C GLU A 24 9.17 -7.78 4.72
N LEU A 25 9.28 -6.48 4.49
CA LEU A 25 8.28 -5.50 4.93
C LEU A 25 6.95 -5.72 4.22
N SER A 26 6.97 -5.95 2.91
CA SER A 26 5.78 -6.20 2.11
C SER A 26 5.04 -7.45 2.57
N SER A 27 5.75 -8.52 2.84
CA SER A 27 5.18 -9.77 3.36
C SER A 27 4.51 -9.55 4.72
N LYS A 28 5.16 -8.83 5.63
CA LYS A 28 4.57 -8.50 6.95
C LYS A 28 3.34 -7.60 6.83
N CYS A 29 3.38 -6.60 5.95
CA CYS A 29 2.22 -5.76 5.69
C CYS A 29 1.04 -6.58 5.17
N MET A 30 1.26 -7.45 4.18
CA MET A 30 0.20 -8.33 3.66
C MET A 30 -0.41 -9.20 4.76
N GLU A 31 0.42 -9.79 5.61
CA GLU A 31 -0.04 -10.63 6.72
C GLU A 31 -0.94 -9.83 7.70
N CYS A 32 -0.52 -8.63 8.09
CA CYS A 32 -1.31 -7.75 8.95
C CYS A 32 -2.67 -7.42 8.32
N PHE A 33 -2.69 -7.05 7.05
CA PHE A 33 -3.94 -6.70 6.35
C PHE A 33 -4.89 -7.90 6.20
N ARG A 34 -4.37 -9.12 6.01
CA ARG A 34 -5.18 -10.35 6.00
C ARG A 34 -5.81 -10.65 7.36
N ILE A 35 -5.10 -10.38 8.45
CA ILE A 35 -5.64 -10.54 9.81
C ILE A 35 -6.74 -9.52 10.04
N ASP A 36 -6.48 -8.25 9.71
CA ASP A 36 -7.44 -7.17 9.87
C ASP A 36 -8.69 -7.38 8.98
N SER A 37 -8.51 -7.94 7.79
CA SER A 37 -9.64 -8.25 6.91
C SER A 37 -10.63 -9.22 7.55
N LYS A 38 -10.17 -10.19 8.31
CA LYS A 38 -11.03 -11.15 9.01
C LYS A 38 -11.88 -10.51 10.11
N GLU A 39 -11.40 -9.41 10.70
CA GLU A 39 -12.14 -8.64 11.72
C GLU A 39 -13.12 -7.66 11.07
N LEU A 40 -12.78 -7.12 9.90
CA LEU A 40 -13.61 -6.17 9.16
C LEU A 40 -14.83 -6.82 8.48
N PHE A 41 -14.73 -8.09 8.13
CA PHE A 41 -15.80 -8.84 7.50
C PHE A 41 -16.73 -9.40 8.57
N SER A 42 -17.71 -8.58 8.97
CA SER A 42 -18.81 -9.05 9.80
C SER A 42 -19.58 -10.20 9.12
N GLU A 43 -20.29 -10.98 9.91
CA GLU A 43 -20.96 -12.24 9.55
C GLU A 43 -21.97 -12.17 8.37
N ASN A 44 -22.19 -11.01 7.77
CA ASN A 44 -23.24 -10.76 6.78
C ASN A 44 -22.73 -10.39 5.38
N VAL A 45 -21.46 -10.59 5.07
CA VAL A 45 -20.94 -10.30 3.72
C VAL A 45 -21.48 -11.34 2.74
N LYS A 46 -22.05 -10.87 1.63
CA LYS A 46 -22.58 -11.72 0.57
C LYS A 46 -21.49 -12.61 -0.03
N GLU A 47 -21.74 -13.91 -0.04
CA GLU A 47 -20.81 -14.85 -0.65
C GLU A 47 -20.70 -14.67 -2.16
N LEU A 48 -19.48 -14.85 -2.68
CA LEU A 48 -19.23 -14.89 -4.11
C LEU A 48 -19.78 -16.18 -4.72
N THR A 49 -20.24 -16.10 -5.94
CA THR A 49 -20.55 -17.31 -6.71
C THR A 49 -19.25 -17.95 -7.21
N SER A 50 -19.25 -19.26 -7.44
CA SER A 50 -18.08 -19.97 -7.97
C SER A 50 -17.60 -19.41 -9.32
N GLU A 51 -18.51 -18.84 -10.11
CA GLU A 51 -18.16 -18.17 -11.38
C GLU A 51 -17.43 -16.86 -11.13
N GLN A 52 -17.85 -16.07 -10.14
CA GLN A 52 -17.18 -14.82 -9.74
C GLN A 52 -15.80 -15.10 -9.17
N GLU A 53 -15.65 -16.06 -8.27
CA GLU A 53 -14.36 -16.47 -7.73
C GLU A 53 -13.40 -16.89 -8.86
N LYS A 54 -13.87 -17.71 -9.78
CA LYS A 54 -13.08 -18.14 -10.93
C LYS A 54 -12.59 -16.95 -11.77
N LYS A 55 -13.46 -15.95 -12.05
CA LYS A 55 -13.08 -14.76 -12.81
C LYS A 55 -11.99 -13.96 -12.09
N ILE A 56 -12.12 -13.80 -10.77
CA ILE A 56 -11.13 -13.11 -9.95
C ILE A 56 -9.77 -13.82 -10.03
N TYR A 57 -9.72 -15.13 -9.77
CA TYR A 57 -8.47 -15.89 -9.85
C TYR A 57 -7.91 -15.93 -11.27
N ASP A 58 -8.72 -16.04 -12.30
CA ASP A 58 -8.28 -16.03 -13.69
C ASP A 58 -7.70 -14.67 -14.12
N PHE A 59 -8.18 -13.59 -13.54
CA PHE A 59 -7.61 -12.26 -13.76
C PHE A 59 -6.28 -12.10 -13.01
N TRP A 60 -6.25 -12.38 -11.70
CA TRP A 60 -5.12 -12.09 -10.85
C TRP A 60 -3.94 -13.05 -11.00
N LYS A 61 -4.16 -14.30 -11.43
CA LYS A 61 -3.08 -15.29 -11.63
C LYS A 61 -1.96 -14.84 -12.59
N LYS A 62 -2.20 -13.80 -13.40
CA LYS A 62 -1.17 -13.22 -14.26
C LYS A 62 -0.13 -12.41 -13.47
N TYR A 63 -0.49 -11.96 -12.29
CA TYR A 63 0.30 -11.08 -11.44
C TYR A 63 0.73 -11.79 -10.17
N THR A 64 -0.21 -12.38 -9.46
CA THR A 64 0.02 -13.14 -8.24
C THR A 64 -1.13 -14.11 -7.99
N THR A 65 -0.85 -15.17 -7.22
CA THR A 65 -1.86 -16.06 -6.65
C THR A 65 -2.00 -15.86 -5.14
N ASP A 66 -1.18 -14.97 -4.58
CA ASP A 66 -1.11 -14.68 -3.16
C ASP A 66 -1.80 -13.35 -2.84
N PHE A 67 -3.10 -13.41 -2.59
CA PHE A 67 -3.95 -12.29 -2.15
C PHE A 67 -5.19 -12.82 -1.42
N ASP A 68 -5.82 -11.95 -0.60
CA ASP A 68 -7.04 -12.31 0.11
C ASP A 68 -8.30 -11.96 -0.72
N ILE A 69 -8.99 -12.99 -1.20
CA ILE A 69 -10.23 -12.83 -1.98
C ILE A 69 -11.38 -12.19 -1.17
N ALA A 70 -11.29 -12.18 0.16
CA ALA A 70 -12.29 -11.56 1.02
C ALA A 70 -12.49 -10.07 0.69
N TYR A 71 -11.45 -9.37 0.21
CA TYR A 71 -11.57 -7.99 -0.24
C TYR A 71 -12.54 -7.82 -1.41
N HIS A 72 -12.55 -8.75 -2.36
CA HIS A 72 -13.52 -8.71 -3.46
C HIS A 72 -14.95 -8.89 -2.95
N LYS A 73 -15.18 -9.78 -1.97
CA LYS A 73 -16.49 -9.92 -1.32
C LYS A 73 -16.91 -8.60 -0.69
N TYR A 74 -16.03 -7.98 0.07
CA TYR A 74 -16.30 -6.70 0.73
C TYR A 74 -16.63 -5.58 -0.24
N TYR A 75 -15.85 -5.40 -1.31
CA TYR A 75 -16.09 -4.34 -2.29
C TYR A 75 -17.40 -4.56 -3.07
N ILE A 76 -17.71 -5.80 -3.42
CA ILE A 76 -18.94 -6.14 -4.11
C ILE A 76 -20.15 -5.91 -3.20
N ASP A 77 -20.06 -6.28 -1.93
CA ASP A 77 -21.12 -6.05 -0.96
C ASP A 77 -21.39 -4.55 -0.76
N ARG A 78 -20.34 -3.74 -0.68
CA ARG A 78 -20.44 -2.29 -0.48
C ARG A 78 -20.86 -1.52 -1.71
N SER A 79 -20.38 -1.88 -2.89
CA SER A 79 -20.67 -1.17 -4.15
C SER A 79 -21.87 -1.71 -4.91
N GLY A 80 -22.26 -2.97 -4.67
CA GLY A 80 -23.21 -3.70 -5.49
C GLY A 80 -22.70 -4.07 -6.89
N ILE A 81 -21.43 -3.80 -7.19
CA ILE A 81 -20.84 -3.99 -8.52
C ILE A 81 -19.83 -5.13 -8.44
N PHE A 82 -19.91 -6.07 -9.38
CA PHE A 82 -18.87 -7.08 -9.57
C PHE A 82 -17.83 -6.56 -10.55
N ASP A 83 -16.57 -6.53 -10.12
CA ASP A 83 -15.40 -6.31 -10.98
C ASP A 83 -14.23 -7.18 -10.46
N GLU A 84 -13.74 -8.09 -11.29
CA GLU A 84 -12.59 -8.93 -10.98
C GLU A 84 -11.27 -8.15 -10.83
N LYS A 85 -11.27 -6.86 -11.22
CA LYS A 85 -10.09 -5.98 -11.19
C LYS A 85 -9.96 -5.19 -9.90
N PHE A 86 -10.90 -5.32 -8.97
CA PHE A 86 -10.72 -4.72 -7.65
C PHE A 86 -9.39 -5.16 -7.05
N ILE A 87 -8.61 -4.19 -6.59
CA ILE A 87 -7.30 -4.47 -6.00
C ILE A 87 -7.51 -4.82 -4.53
N PRO A 88 -7.12 -6.03 -4.08
CA PRO A 88 -7.15 -6.40 -2.66
C PRO A 88 -6.25 -5.48 -1.85
N ASP A 89 -6.72 -5.02 -0.67
CA ASP A 89 -5.96 -4.09 0.15
C ASP A 89 -4.66 -4.70 0.68
N ASP A 90 -4.64 -6.00 0.98
CA ASP A 90 -3.42 -6.70 1.36
C ASP A 90 -2.35 -6.59 0.26
N LEU A 91 -2.74 -6.77 -1.00
CA LEU A 91 -1.85 -6.61 -2.13
C LEU A 91 -1.47 -5.15 -2.38
N PHE A 92 -2.44 -4.23 -2.23
CA PHE A 92 -2.18 -2.80 -2.40
C PHE A 92 -1.14 -2.31 -1.40
N VAL A 93 -1.40 -2.50 -0.11
CA VAL A 93 -0.52 -2.02 0.97
C VAL A 93 0.79 -2.82 1.03
N GLY A 94 0.73 -4.13 0.76
CA GLY A 94 1.92 -4.97 0.76
C GLY A 94 2.93 -4.60 -0.31
N TYR A 95 2.48 -4.45 -1.55
CA TYR A 95 3.38 -4.30 -2.70
C TYR A 95 3.17 -3.02 -3.50
N ILE A 96 1.93 -2.70 -3.89
CA ILE A 96 1.68 -1.63 -4.86
C ILE A 96 2.01 -0.27 -4.27
N ASP A 97 1.52 0.00 -3.08
CA ASP A 97 1.77 1.27 -2.39
C ASP A 97 3.25 1.51 -2.15
N GLY A 98 3.96 0.51 -1.62
CA GLY A 98 5.41 0.63 -1.38
C GLY A 98 6.25 0.77 -2.64
N TYR A 99 5.76 0.27 -3.79
CA TYR A 99 6.40 0.46 -5.08
C TYR A 99 6.16 1.85 -5.67
N LEU A 100 4.92 2.36 -5.53
CA LEU A 100 4.53 3.67 -6.05
C LEU A 100 4.99 4.83 -5.15
N ASN A 101 5.01 4.61 -3.85
CA ASN A 101 5.35 5.61 -2.84
C ASN A 101 6.64 5.23 -2.12
N ASN A 102 7.63 6.12 -2.16
CA ASN A 102 8.85 5.90 -1.41
C ASN A 102 8.59 6.04 0.09
N ARG A 103 8.46 4.92 0.79
CA ARG A 103 8.14 4.86 2.23
C ARG A 103 9.18 5.55 3.13
N ALA A 104 10.38 5.78 2.65
CA ALA A 104 11.39 6.55 3.38
C ALA A 104 11.12 8.05 3.34
N ILE A 105 10.45 8.54 2.29
CA ILE A 105 10.14 9.96 2.09
C ILE A 105 8.70 10.26 2.52
N GLU A 106 7.79 9.31 2.40
CA GLU A 106 6.37 9.45 2.67
C GLU A 106 6.07 10.08 4.03
N PRO A 107 6.68 9.68 5.17
CA PRO A 107 6.37 10.30 6.47
C PRO A 107 6.60 11.81 6.48
N GLY A 108 7.64 12.28 5.79
CA GLY A 108 7.92 13.71 5.67
C GLY A 108 6.93 14.43 4.75
N MET A 109 6.46 13.77 3.69
CA MET A 109 5.50 14.34 2.75
C MET A 109 4.05 14.29 3.27
N ALA A 110 3.73 13.29 4.09
CA ALA A 110 2.41 13.13 4.69
C ALA A 110 2.21 13.97 5.97
N ASP A 111 3.27 14.52 6.53
CA ASP A 111 3.18 15.37 7.71
C ASP A 111 2.52 16.71 7.38
N LYS A 112 1.31 16.89 7.90
CA LYS A 112 0.48 18.07 7.67
C LYS A 112 1.12 19.38 8.17
N ASN A 113 2.08 19.29 9.10
CA ASN A 113 2.83 20.46 9.57
C ASN A 113 3.67 21.12 8.47
N TYR A 114 3.97 20.40 7.40
CA TYR A 114 4.74 20.91 6.26
C TYR A 114 3.89 21.26 5.05
N PHE A 115 2.55 21.13 5.11
CA PHE A 115 1.69 21.43 3.96
C PHE A 115 1.80 22.88 3.52
N ASP A 116 1.93 23.82 4.44
CA ASP A 116 2.10 25.26 4.14
C ASP A 116 3.38 25.51 3.33
N LEU A 117 4.40 24.67 3.52
CA LEU A 117 5.66 24.75 2.82
C LEU A 117 5.58 24.10 1.42
N TYR A 118 5.06 22.88 1.35
CA TYR A 118 5.03 22.10 0.11
C TYR A 118 3.96 22.59 -0.87
N LEU A 119 2.83 23.04 -0.35
CA LEU A 119 1.69 23.46 -1.14
C LEU A 119 1.58 25.00 -1.21
N LYS A 120 2.70 25.69 -1.11
CA LYS A 120 2.77 27.13 -1.22
C LYS A 120 2.17 27.60 -2.56
N GLY A 121 1.17 28.47 -2.49
CA GLY A 121 0.45 28.97 -3.66
C GLY A 121 -0.90 28.27 -3.93
N PHE A 122 -1.22 27.23 -3.19
CA PHE A 122 -2.56 26.63 -3.18
C PHE A 122 -3.43 27.27 -2.09
N ASN A 123 -4.73 27.21 -2.29
CA ASN A 123 -5.69 27.71 -1.29
C ASN A 123 -5.86 26.66 -0.18
N LEU A 124 -5.04 26.74 0.85
CA LEU A 124 -5.05 25.85 1.99
C LEU A 124 -5.90 26.43 3.13
N PRO A 125 -6.48 25.57 4.00
CA PRO A 125 -7.05 26.01 5.26
C PRO A 125 -6.00 26.75 6.09
N LYS A 126 -6.41 27.79 6.83
CA LYS A 126 -5.50 28.49 7.72
C LYS A 126 -5.05 27.57 8.85
N THR A 127 -3.75 27.39 8.98
CA THR A 127 -3.14 26.68 10.10
C THR A 127 -3.11 27.58 11.33
N TYR A 128 -3.58 27.11 12.44
CA TYR A 128 -3.60 27.87 13.72
C TYR A 128 -2.60 27.32 14.73
N ILE A 129 -2.28 26.05 14.64
CA ILE A 129 -1.40 25.36 15.58
C ILE A 129 -0.62 24.32 14.81
N HIS A 130 0.67 24.24 15.06
CA HIS A 130 1.53 23.12 14.65
C HIS A 130 1.84 22.27 15.88
N LEU A 131 1.91 20.96 15.68
CA LEU A 131 2.39 20.01 16.69
C LEU A 131 3.64 19.32 16.13
N ILE A 132 4.80 19.81 16.53
CA ILE A 132 6.10 19.29 16.06
C ILE A 132 6.79 18.59 17.24
N ASN A 133 7.08 17.31 17.07
CA ASN A 133 7.69 16.48 18.12
C ASN A 133 6.97 16.54 19.48
N GLY A 134 5.66 16.65 19.47
CA GLY A 134 4.85 16.75 20.67
C GLY A 134 4.81 18.13 21.34
N ILE A 135 5.38 19.14 20.69
CA ILE A 135 5.38 20.55 21.15
C ILE A 135 4.45 21.35 20.27
N PHE A 136 3.57 22.16 20.89
CA PHE A 136 2.71 23.09 20.18
C PHE A 136 3.49 24.39 19.85
N GLU A 137 3.42 24.82 18.59
CA GLU A 137 3.98 26.06 18.06
C GLU A 137 2.89 26.91 17.36
#